data_1afa9a75a94919d36658ebfffcb458c0
#
_entry.id   1afa9a75a94919d36658ebfffcb458c0
#
_cell.length_a   1.000
_cell.length_b   1.000
_cell.length_c   1.000
_cell.angle_alpha   90.00
_cell.angle_beta   90.00
_cell.angle_gamma   90.00
#
_symmetry.space_group_name_H-M   'P 1'
#
loop_
_entity.id
_entity.type
_entity.pdbx_description
1 polymer ?
#
loop_
_entity_poly.entity_id
_entity_poly.type
_entity_poly.pdbx_seq_one_letter_code
_entity_poly.pdbx_strand_id
1 'polypeptide(L)'
;MLGRRGGTAALGLTAALLVLTGALLLPGPVTPRLAPRALVSGLAAIPPRYLNWYARAARTCTGLTWEVLAGIGTVESDNGRSRARGVHHGNNRKGAEGPMQFEPATFREYAVRADRSAKLTPYNPQDAIFSAARMLCADGARGGTRRGVRGAIFAYNHAHWYVRDVLALAARYTAAARALCPPALHRVHLGHWSGHRRPHWHRPSRRHRGRRHGICWWISSPP
;
A
#
# COMPACT_ATOMS: atom_id res chain seq x y z
N MET A 1 48.79 69.46 -36.89
CA MET A 1 48.73 69.13 -38.33
C MET A 1 47.56 68.17 -38.49
N LEU A 2 46.49 68.67 -39.06
CA LEU A 2 45.87 68.35 -40.34
C LEU A 2 45.65 66.80 -40.48
N GLY A 3 44.50 66.29 -40.77
CA GLY A 3 43.36 66.77 -41.47
C GLY A 3 42.23 65.72 -41.59
N ARG A 4 41.09 66.26 -41.74
CA ARG A 4 40.06 66.06 -42.75
C ARG A 4 39.36 64.65 -42.85
N ARG A 5 38.13 64.61 -42.48
CA ARG A 5 36.92 64.60 -43.35
C ARG A 5 36.65 63.28 -44.09
N GLY A 6 35.44 62.76 -43.87
CA GLY A 6 34.74 61.87 -44.80
C GLY A 6 33.50 61.28 -44.17
N GLY A 7 32.40 62.04 -44.34
CA GLY A 7 31.09 61.47 -43.99
C GLY A 7 30.53 60.65 -45.14
N THR A 8 29.82 59.57 -44.85
CA THR A 8 28.76 59.02 -45.70
C THR A 8 27.65 58.48 -44.84
N ALA A 9 26.47 59.04 -45.04
CA ALA A 9 25.23 58.56 -44.54
C ALA A 9 24.85 57.25 -45.28
N ALA A 10 24.44 56.26 -44.54
CA ALA A 10 23.79 55.14 -45.12
C ALA A 10 22.52 54.82 -44.28
N LEU A 11 21.43 54.85 -45.00
CA LEU A 11 20.04 54.70 -44.58
C LEU A 11 19.84 53.40 -43.80
N GLY A 12 18.93 53.51 -42.80
CA GLY A 12 18.46 52.44 -42.01
C GLY A 12 17.61 51.42 -42.76
N LEU A 13 17.78 50.17 -42.37
CA LEU A 13 16.75 49.15 -42.48
C LEU A 13 16.57 48.57 -41.09
N THR A 14 15.47 48.99 -40.42
CA THR A 14 15.00 48.36 -39.22
C THR A 14 14.32 47.05 -39.60
N ALA A 15 15.03 45.95 -39.54
CA ALA A 15 14.43 44.62 -39.58
C ALA A 15 13.83 44.32 -38.20
N ALA A 16 12.51 44.43 -38.11
CA ALA A 16 11.78 43.99 -36.95
C ALA A 16 11.83 42.45 -36.89
N LEU A 17 12.66 41.92 -35.98
CA LEU A 17 12.73 40.49 -35.68
C LEU A 17 11.53 40.13 -34.79
N LEU A 18 10.44 39.62 -35.40
CA LEU A 18 9.35 38.96 -34.69
C LEU A 18 9.90 37.65 -34.10
N VAL A 19 10.28 37.69 -32.84
CA VAL A 19 10.57 36.49 -32.06
C VAL A 19 9.24 35.84 -31.73
N LEU A 20 8.83 34.87 -32.53
CA LEU A 20 7.78 33.92 -32.20
C LEU A 20 8.32 33.02 -31.07
N THR A 21 7.99 33.39 -29.82
CA THR A 21 8.18 32.49 -28.66
C THR A 21 7.17 31.35 -28.77
N GLY A 22 7.48 30.33 -29.54
CA GLY A 22 6.81 29.05 -29.51
C GLY A 22 7.07 28.43 -28.14
N ALA A 23 6.10 28.51 -27.23
CA ALA A 23 6.10 27.75 -26.00
C ALA A 23 6.08 26.28 -26.38
N LEU A 24 7.26 25.63 -26.32
CA LEU A 24 7.36 24.18 -26.40
C LEU A 24 6.65 23.63 -25.16
N LEU A 25 5.42 23.17 -25.33
CA LEU A 25 4.70 22.36 -24.35
C LEU A 25 5.48 21.03 -24.25
N LEU A 26 6.45 20.98 -23.36
CA LEU A 26 7.10 19.72 -22.98
C LEU A 26 6.02 18.84 -22.37
N PRO A 27 5.81 17.62 -22.87
CA PRO A 27 4.91 16.69 -22.21
C PRO A 27 5.45 16.45 -20.81
N GLY A 28 4.62 16.76 -19.80
CA GLY A 28 4.95 16.49 -18.41
C GLY A 28 5.29 14.99 -18.22
N PRO A 29 6.02 14.63 -17.15
CA PRO A 29 6.42 13.26 -16.90
C PRO A 29 5.17 12.37 -16.89
N VAL A 30 5.03 11.53 -17.92
CA VAL A 30 3.98 10.51 -18.00
C VAL A 30 4.35 9.46 -16.97
N THR A 31 3.78 9.56 -15.78
CA THR A 31 3.88 8.46 -14.81
C THR A 31 3.24 7.23 -15.44
N PRO A 32 3.96 6.12 -15.62
CA PRO A 32 3.39 4.93 -16.24
C PRO A 32 2.21 4.45 -15.39
N ARG A 33 1.00 4.62 -15.88
CA ARG A 33 -0.19 4.01 -15.32
C ARG A 33 -0.06 2.50 -15.53
N LEU A 34 0.22 1.76 -14.48
CA LEU A 34 0.18 0.30 -14.52
C LEU A 34 -1.17 -0.14 -15.09
N ALA A 35 -1.13 -1.03 -16.08
CA ALA A 35 -2.36 -1.57 -16.65
C ALA A 35 -3.20 -2.26 -15.55
N PRO A 36 -4.54 -2.16 -15.60
CA PRO A 36 -5.42 -2.75 -14.57
C PRO A 36 -5.13 -4.22 -14.25
N ARG A 37 -4.70 -4.99 -15.25
CA ARG A 37 -4.28 -6.40 -15.08
C ARG A 37 -3.04 -6.55 -14.18
N ALA A 38 -2.04 -5.68 -14.31
CA ALA A 38 -0.83 -5.72 -13.47
C ALA A 38 -1.11 -5.30 -12.02
N LEU A 39 -2.10 -4.44 -11.79
CA LEU A 39 -2.55 -4.06 -10.44
C LEU A 39 -3.28 -5.21 -9.75
N VAL A 40 -4.16 -5.91 -10.48
CA VAL A 40 -4.90 -7.08 -9.95
C VAL A 40 -3.96 -8.23 -9.62
N SER A 41 -2.92 -8.47 -10.43
CA SER A 41 -1.92 -9.51 -10.16
C SER A 41 -1.12 -9.23 -8.88
N GLY A 42 -0.92 -7.98 -8.50
CA GLY A 42 -0.25 -7.61 -7.24
C GLY A 42 -0.98 -8.10 -5.99
N LEU A 43 -2.31 -7.95 -5.94
CA LEU A 43 -3.14 -8.47 -4.84
C LEU A 43 -3.27 -9.99 -4.89
N ALA A 44 -3.37 -10.58 -6.08
CA ALA A 44 -3.40 -12.02 -6.27
C ALA A 44 -2.12 -12.72 -5.78
N ALA A 45 -1.03 -11.96 -5.64
CA ALA A 45 0.21 -12.46 -5.05
C ALA A 45 0.13 -12.65 -3.53
N ILE A 46 -0.85 -12.06 -2.83
CA ILE A 46 -1.05 -12.28 -1.40
C ILE A 46 -2.03 -13.45 -1.20
N PRO A 47 -1.65 -14.53 -0.47
CA PRO A 47 -2.60 -15.59 -0.16
C PRO A 47 -3.85 -15.03 0.54
N PRO A 48 -5.08 -15.47 0.19
CA PRO A 48 -6.32 -14.89 0.72
C PRO A 48 -6.40 -14.89 2.25
N ARG A 49 -5.84 -15.92 2.90
CA ARG A 49 -5.78 -15.99 4.38
C ARG A 49 -4.89 -14.89 4.95
N TYR A 50 -3.73 -14.63 4.35
CA TYR A 50 -2.82 -13.57 4.77
C TYR A 50 -3.46 -12.21 4.60
N LEU A 51 -4.10 -11.93 3.47
CA LEU A 51 -4.83 -10.69 3.24
C LEU A 51 -5.90 -10.45 4.32
N ASN A 52 -6.66 -11.48 4.68
CA ASN A 52 -7.64 -11.40 5.77
C ASN A 52 -6.98 -11.10 7.12
N TRP A 53 -5.87 -11.76 7.45
CA TRP A 53 -5.14 -11.50 8.70
C TRP A 53 -4.55 -10.10 8.74
N TYR A 54 -3.94 -9.61 7.65
CA TYR A 54 -3.46 -8.22 7.56
C TYR A 54 -4.59 -7.22 7.79
N ALA A 55 -5.73 -7.39 7.12
CA ALA A 55 -6.87 -6.50 7.27
C ALA A 55 -7.42 -6.48 8.70
N ARG A 56 -7.46 -7.63 9.38
CA ARG A 56 -7.91 -7.73 10.77
C ARG A 56 -6.88 -7.17 11.74
N ALA A 57 -5.62 -7.48 11.55
CA ALA A 57 -4.54 -7.01 12.43
C ALA A 57 -4.36 -5.48 12.35
N ALA A 58 -4.47 -4.88 11.18
CA ALA A 58 -4.41 -3.44 11.00
C ALA A 58 -5.46 -2.70 11.84
N ARG A 59 -6.65 -3.28 12.00
CA ARG A 59 -7.73 -2.68 12.82
C ARG A 59 -7.43 -2.63 14.33
N THR A 60 -6.43 -3.36 14.78
CA THR A 60 -6.01 -3.31 16.20
C THR A 60 -5.16 -2.08 16.53
N CYS A 61 -4.79 -1.28 15.51
CA CYS A 61 -3.99 -0.08 15.65
C CYS A 61 -4.53 1.04 14.76
N THR A 62 -5.16 2.03 15.34
CA THR A 62 -5.69 3.19 14.60
C THR A 62 -4.56 3.87 13.80
N GLY A 63 -4.76 3.98 12.48
CA GLY A 63 -3.80 4.61 11.56
C GLY A 63 -2.81 3.65 10.90
N LEU A 64 -2.67 2.41 11.38
CA LEU A 64 -1.94 1.36 10.66
C LEU A 64 -2.82 0.79 9.55
N THR A 65 -2.27 0.70 8.35
CA THR A 65 -2.99 0.13 7.21
C THR A 65 -2.57 -1.30 6.93
N TRP A 66 -3.48 -2.11 6.39
CA TRP A 66 -3.19 -3.50 6.04
C TRP A 66 -2.12 -3.62 4.96
N GLU A 67 -2.01 -2.61 4.08
CA GLU A 67 -1.01 -2.58 3.01
C GLU A 67 0.41 -2.50 3.56
N VAL A 68 0.62 -1.80 4.68
CA VAL A 68 1.91 -1.75 5.35
C VAL A 68 2.27 -3.13 5.90
N LEU A 69 1.35 -3.80 6.59
CA LEU A 69 1.56 -5.17 7.08
C LEU A 69 1.85 -6.15 5.95
N ALA A 70 1.10 -6.05 4.84
CA ALA A 70 1.31 -6.87 3.66
C ALA A 70 2.66 -6.58 2.99
N GLY A 71 3.08 -5.31 2.95
CA GLY A 71 4.40 -4.91 2.48
C GLY A 71 5.52 -5.56 3.27
N ILE A 72 5.44 -5.54 4.60
CA ILE A 72 6.38 -6.22 5.50
C ILE A 72 6.35 -7.73 5.22
N GLY A 73 5.21 -8.39 5.29
CA GLY A 73 5.13 -9.83 5.06
C GLY A 73 5.61 -10.28 3.68
N THR A 74 5.52 -9.40 2.68
CA THR A 74 6.07 -9.66 1.34
C THR A 74 7.59 -9.63 1.36
N VAL A 75 8.19 -8.61 1.98
CA VAL A 75 9.65 -8.47 2.08
C VAL A 75 10.26 -9.62 2.91
N GLU A 76 9.60 -9.99 4.01
CA GLU A 76 10.15 -10.97 4.96
C GLU A 76 10.09 -12.40 4.43
N SER A 77 8.98 -12.79 3.79
CA SER A 77 8.77 -14.19 3.45
C SER A 77 7.92 -14.45 2.22
N ASP A 78 7.69 -13.43 1.39
CA ASP A 78 6.71 -13.53 0.30
C ASP A 78 5.33 -13.99 0.82
N ASN A 79 4.88 -13.37 1.90
CA ASN A 79 3.63 -13.73 2.60
C ASN A 79 3.59 -15.22 3.01
N GLY A 80 4.67 -15.71 3.58
CA GLY A 80 4.81 -17.09 4.05
C GLY A 80 4.99 -18.14 2.96
N ARG A 81 5.22 -17.75 1.70
CA ARG A 81 5.44 -18.70 0.60
C ARG A 81 6.91 -19.06 0.41
N SER A 82 7.81 -18.24 0.91
CA SER A 82 9.24 -18.50 0.86
C SER A 82 9.58 -19.78 1.62
N ARG A 83 10.44 -20.61 1.02
CA ARG A 83 11.03 -21.80 1.67
C ARG A 83 12.36 -21.49 2.34
N ALA A 84 12.69 -20.22 2.47
CA ALA A 84 13.90 -19.80 3.14
C ALA A 84 13.92 -20.28 4.60
N ARG A 85 15.13 -20.52 5.09
CA ARG A 85 15.35 -20.94 6.48
C ARG A 85 14.77 -19.91 7.46
N GLY A 86 14.10 -20.37 8.50
CA GLY A 86 13.47 -19.52 9.51
C GLY A 86 12.01 -19.18 9.23
N VAL A 87 11.49 -19.37 8.01
CA VAL A 87 10.11 -18.99 7.67
C VAL A 87 9.08 -19.95 8.29
N HIS A 88 9.29 -21.25 8.19
CA HIS A 88 8.34 -22.26 8.66
C HIS A 88 8.80 -22.99 9.92
N HIS A 89 10.10 -23.08 10.15
CA HIS A 89 10.72 -23.72 11.31
C HIS A 89 12.17 -23.28 11.45
N GLY A 90 12.71 -23.45 12.67
CA GLY A 90 14.07 -23.01 12.99
C GLY A 90 14.25 -21.51 12.80
N ASN A 91 15.45 -21.03 12.72
CA ASN A 91 15.77 -19.62 12.53
C ASN A 91 16.66 -19.40 11.29
N ASN A 92 16.65 -18.19 10.75
CA ASN A 92 17.58 -17.79 9.72
C ASN A 92 18.98 -17.53 10.31
N ARG A 93 19.97 -17.12 9.49
CA ARG A 93 21.35 -16.87 9.98
C ARG A 93 21.43 -15.72 10.99
N LYS A 94 20.44 -14.84 11.05
CA LYS A 94 20.33 -13.71 11.99
C LYS A 94 19.43 -14.01 13.19
N GLY A 95 18.92 -15.24 13.31
CA GLY A 95 18.05 -15.65 14.40
C GLY A 95 16.55 -15.37 14.17
N ALA A 96 16.16 -14.80 13.05
CA ALA A 96 14.77 -14.46 12.79
C ALA A 96 13.89 -15.68 12.46
N GLU A 97 12.62 -15.63 12.90
CA GLU A 97 11.67 -16.74 12.93
C GLU A 97 10.30 -16.35 12.38
N GLY A 98 9.66 -17.30 11.72
CA GLY A 98 8.29 -17.19 11.22
C GLY A 98 8.12 -16.35 9.95
N PRO A 99 6.90 -16.27 9.42
CA PRO A 99 6.63 -15.55 8.16
C PRO A 99 6.78 -14.03 8.26
N MET A 100 6.83 -13.48 9.47
CA MET A 100 7.11 -12.06 9.72
C MET A 100 8.55 -11.83 10.21
N GLN A 101 9.39 -12.86 10.23
CA GLN A 101 10.82 -12.84 10.55
C GLN A 101 11.14 -12.10 11.87
N PHE A 102 10.44 -12.45 12.93
CA PHE A 102 10.70 -11.89 14.25
C PHE A 102 12.01 -12.42 14.87
N GLU A 103 12.75 -11.55 15.51
CA GLU A 103 13.73 -11.98 16.50
C GLU A 103 13.01 -12.54 17.73
N PRO A 104 13.51 -13.63 18.37
CA PRO A 104 12.81 -14.29 19.48
C PRO A 104 12.51 -13.37 20.66
N ALA A 105 13.39 -12.42 20.98
CA ALA A 105 13.17 -11.44 22.06
C ALA A 105 12.03 -10.49 21.71
N THR A 106 12.05 -9.92 20.52
CA THR A 106 11.02 -9.02 20.00
C THR A 106 9.66 -9.71 19.90
N PHE A 107 9.64 -10.99 19.44
CA PHE A 107 8.38 -11.72 19.42
C PHE A 107 7.80 -11.88 20.83
N ARG A 108 8.60 -12.23 21.84
CA ARG A 108 8.11 -12.37 23.22
C ARG A 108 7.52 -11.07 23.76
N GLU A 109 8.13 -9.93 23.45
CA GLU A 109 7.67 -8.60 23.89
C GLU A 109 6.31 -8.23 23.27
N TYR A 110 6.17 -8.46 21.96
CA TYR A 110 4.97 -8.04 21.21
C TYR A 110 4.00 -9.17 20.92
N ALA A 111 4.21 -10.37 21.48
CA ALA A 111 3.40 -11.55 21.17
C ALA A 111 1.91 -11.34 21.40
N VAL A 112 1.10 -11.70 20.41
CA VAL A 112 -0.36 -11.67 20.43
C VAL A 112 -0.87 -13.05 20.04
N ARG A 113 -1.67 -13.67 20.91
CA ARG A 113 -2.41 -14.88 20.56
C ARG A 113 -3.63 -14.48 19.73
N ALA A 114 -3.56 -14.64 18.45
CA ALA A 114 -4.58 -14.17 17.51
C ALA A 114 -5.54 -15.28 17.05
N ASP A 115 -5.18 -16.53 17.30
CA ASP A 115 -6.04 -17.68 17.05
C ASP A 115 -6.33 -18.45 18.35
N ARG A 116 -7.02 -19.58 18.24
CA ARG A 116 -7.35 -20.46 19.37
C ARG A 116 -6.35 -21.60 19.55
N SER A 117 -5.21 -21.56 18.86
CA SER A 117 -4.19 -22.60 19.01
C SER A 117 -3.63 -22.62 20.43
N ALA A 118 -3.27 -23.79 20.90
CA ALA A 118 -2.69 -23.94 22.23
C ALA A 118 -1.28 -23.30 22.34
N LYS A 119 -0.56 -23.19 21.22
CA LYS A 119 0.83 -22.72 21.18
C LYS A 119 0.93 -21.35 20.52
N LEU A 120 1.32 -20.36 21.30
CA LEU A 120 1.72 -19.04 20.80
C LEU A 120 3.12 -19.15 20.18
N THR A 121 3.27 -18.83 18.90
CA THR A 121 4.55 -19.04 18.18
C THR A 121 4.70 -18.10 17.00
N PRO A 122 5.91 -17.61 16.69
CA PRO A 122 6.16 -16.77 15.51
C PRO A 122 5.94 -17.52 14.19
N TYR A 123 5.90 -18.86 14.20
CA TYR A 123 5.62 -19.67 13.00
C TYR A 123 4.13 -19.77 12.66
N ASN A 124 3.25 -19.44 13.61
CA ASN A 124 1.82 -19.26 13.30
C ASN A 124 1.64 -17.91 12.60
N PRO A 125 1.24 -17.91 11.30
CA PRO A 125 1.16 -16.66 10.56
C PRO A 125 0.19 -15.64 11.16
N GLN A 126 -0.89 -16.11 11.77
CA GLN A 126 -1.88 -15.22 12.38
C GLN A 126 -1.30 -14.55 13.63
N ASP A 127 -0.67 -15.30 14.52
CA ASP A 127 0.00 -14.76 15.71
C ASP A 127 1.10 -13.76 15.31
N ALA A 128 1.93 -14.14 14.34
CA ALA A 128 3.04 -13.29 13.85
C ALA A 128 2.53 -11.96 13.26
N ILE A 129 1.47 -11.98 12.45
CA ILE A 129 0.90 -10.79 11.83
C ILE A 129 0.30 -9.85 12.87
N PHE A 130 -0.44 -10.37 13.85
CA PHE A 130 -1.02 -9.55 14.91
C PHE A 130 0.05 -9.00 15.85
N SER A 131 1.10 -9.77 16.11
CA SER A 131 2.27 -9.31 16.88
C SER A 131 3.00 -8.18 16.16
N ALA A 132 3.17 -8.28 14.82
CA ALA A 132 3.74 -7.21 14.01
C ALA A 132 2.89 -5.94 14.05
N ALA A 133 1.57 -6.06 13.99
CA ALA A 133 0.69 -4.91 14.14
C ALA A 133 0.83 -4.23 15.50
N ARG A 134 0.94 -5.01 16.59
CA ARG A 134 1.18 -4.49 17.94
C ARG A 134 2.51 -3.76 18.05
N MET A 135 3.59 -4.34 17.54
CA MET A 135 4.92 -3.73 17.50
C MET A 135 4.90 -2.39 16.74
N LEU A 136 4.41 -2.39 15.50
CA LEU A 136 4.33 -1.17 14.69
C LEU A 136 3.50 -0.07 15.38
N CYS A 137 2.44 -0.46 16.09
CA CYS A 137 1.60 0.47 16.85
C CYS A 137 2.35 1.14 17.98
N ALA A 138 3.15 0.36 18.72
CA ALA A 138 3.99 0.84 19.81
C ALA A 138 5.10 1.76 19.28
N ASP A 139 5.68 1.42 18.13
CA ASP A 139 6.78 2.16 17.51
C ASP A 139 6.34 3.40 16.72
N GLY A 140 5.07 3.83 16.84
CA GLY A 140 4.61 5.12 16.34
C GLY A 140 3.70 5.08 15.11
N ALA A 141 3.28 3.89 14.63
CA ALA A 141 2.30 3.82 13.54
C ALA A 141 0.90 4.32 13.97
N ARG A 142 0.64 4.40 15.27
CA ARG A 142 -0.62 4.95 15.81
C ARG A 142 -0.89 6.37 15.30
N GLY A 143 -2.10 6.60 14.81
CA GLY A 143 -2.50 7.88 14.23
C GLY A 143 -2.15 8.05 12.75
N GLY A 144 -1.46 7.09 12.13
CA GLY A 144 -1.27 7.01 10.67
C GLY A 144 -0.47 8.15 10.03
N THR A 145 0.26 8.95 10.82
CA THR A 145 1.09 10.01 10.25
C THR A 145 2.21 9.41 9.41
N ARG A 146 2.54 10.05 8.30
CA ARG A 146 3.63 9.59 7.42
C ARG A 146 4.93 9.39 8.19
N ARG A 147 5.27 10.30 9.10
CA ARG A 147 6.48 10.22 9.94
C ARG A 147 6.42 9.03 10.88
N GLY A 148 5.31 8.84 11.59
CA GLY A 148 5.13 7.75 12.54
C GLY A 148 5.19 6.38 11.87
N VAL A 149 4.45 6.18 10.77
CA VAL A 149 4.49 4.93 10.00
C VAL A 149 5.90 4.62 9.48
N ARG A 150 6.61 5.62 8.94
CA ARG A 150 8.01 5.42 8.49
C ARG A 150 8.94 5.07 9.64
N GLY A 151 8.77 5.72 10.80
CA GLY A 151 9.54 5.44 12.01
C GLY A 151 9.31 4.01 12.50
N ALA A 152 8.05 3.58 12.56
CA ALA A 152 7.69 2.21 12.97
C ALA A 152 8.25 1.14 12.02
N ILE A 153 8.20 1.37 10.70
CA ILE A 153 8.82 0.45 9.73
C ILE A 153 10.35 0.44 9.91
N PHE A 154 10.97 1.58 10.20
CA PHE A 154 12.41 1.64 10.46
C PHE A 154 12.79 0.94 11.77
N ALA A 155 11.97 1.02 12.83
CA ALA A 155 12.17 0.26 14.06
C ALA A 155 12.05 -1.25 13.85
N TYR A 156 11.18 -1.68 12.93
CA TYR A 156 11.03 -3.08 12.55
C TYR A 156 12.31 -3.65 11.91
N ASN A 157 12.91 -2.89 11.00
CA ASN A 157 14.19 -3.22 10.38
C ASN A 157 14.97 -1.92 10.13
N HIS A 158 16.11 -1.76 10.80
CA HIS A 158 16.92 -0.54 10.84
C HIS A 158 17.65 -0.23 9.52
N ALA A 159 16.92 -0.34 8.39
CA ALA A 159 17.45 -0.09 7.06
C ALA A 159 16.53 0.81 6.22
N HIS A 160 17.08 1.90 5.68
CA HIS A 160 16.32 2.82 4.84
C HIS A 160 15.79 2.20 3.54
N TRP A 161 16.53 1.25 2.96
CA TRP A 161 16.05 0.50 1.80
C TRP A 161 14.79 -0.31 2.14
N TYR A 162 14.75 -0.94 3.32
CA TYR A 162 13.60 -1.70 3.79
C TYR A 162 12.34 -0.82 3.90
N VAL A 163 12.47 0.36 4.53
CA VAL A 163 11.37 1.33 4.66
C VAL A 163 10.84 1.73 3.28
N ARG A 164 11.75 1.99 2.33
CA ARG A 164 11.38 2.36 0.96
C ARG A 164 10.61 1.24 0.26
N ASP A 165 11.09 0.02 0.36
CA ASP A 165 10.53 -1.14 -0.33
C ASP A 165 9.17 -1.54 0.25
N VAL A 166 9.01 -1.54 1.58
CA VAL A 166 7.72 -1.75 2.25
C VAL A 166 6.69 -0.70 1.83
N LEU A 167 7.06 0.58 1.81
CA LEU A 167 6.14 1.66 1.41
C LEU A 167 5.79 1.61 -0.08
N ALA A 168 6.72 1.22 -0.94
CA ALA A 168 6.46 1.02 -2.36
C ALA A 168 5.46 -0.14 -2.59
N LEU A 169 5.62 -1.25 -1.88
CA LEU A 169 4.67 -2.36 -1.89
C LEU A 169 3.30 -1.93 -1.36
N ALA A 170 3.26 -1.23 -0.23
CA ALA A 170 2.01 -0.72 0.33
C ALA A 170 1.26 0.18 -0.68
N ALA A 171 1.96 1.10 -1.35
CA ALA A 171 1.36 1.94 -2.38
C ALA A 171 0.80 1.12 -3.57
N ARG A 172 1.51 0.08 -4.00
CA ARG A 172 1.04 -0.85 -5.05
C ARG A 172 -0.21 -1.61 -4.62
N TYR A 173 -0.28 -2.09 -3.38
CA TYR A 173 -1.45 -2.77 -2.84
C TYR A 173 -2.65 -1.83 -2.72
N THR A 174 -2.44 -0.59 -2.26
CA THR A 174 -3.49 0.45 -2.23
C THR A 174 -4.03 0.71 -3.63
N ALA A 175 -3.17 0.87 -4.65
CA ALA A 175 -3.59 1.08 -6.03
C ALA A 175 -4.40 -0.12 -6.57
N ALA A 176 -3.95 -1.35 -6.28
CA ALA A 176 -4.63 -2.56 -6.68
C ALA A 176 -6.01 -2.70 -6.00
N ALA A 177 -6.09 -2.42 -4.70
CA ALA A 177 -7.35 -2.43 -3.97
C ALA A 177 -8.36 -1.43 -4.53
N ARG A 178 -7.93 -0.21 -4.81
CA ARG A 178 -8.78 0.83 -5.44
C ARG A 178 -9.26 0.43 -6.85
N ALA A 179 -8.44 -0.25 -7.63
CA ALA A 179 -8.81 -0.73 -8.96
C ALA A 179 -9.86 -1.85 -8.90
N LEU A 180 -9.79 -2.71 -7.89
CA LEU A 180 -10.76 -3.79 -7.68
C LEU A 180 -12.07 -3.33 -7.04
N CYS A 181 -11.99 -2.33 -6.16
CA CYS A 181 -13.09 -1.83 -5.34
C CYS A 181 -13.23 -0.32 -5.51
N PRO A 182 -13.67 0.16 -6.69
CA PRO A 182 -13.79 1.59 -6.93
C PRO A 182 -14.85 2.21 -6.01
N PRO A 183 -14.63 3.44 -5.50
CA PRO A 183 -15.54 4.13 -4.57
C PRO A 183 -16.97 4.30 -5.08
N ALA A 184 -17.16 4.30 -6.41
CA ALA A 184 -18.47 4.45 -7.04
C ALA A 184 -19.44 3.30 -6.70
N LEU A 185 -18.94 2.11 -6.36
CA LEU A 185 -19.79 0.98 -5.99
C LEU A 185 -20.40 1.11 -4.58
N HIS A 186 -19.87 1.99 -3.73
CA HIS A 186 -20.45 2.26 -2.40
C HIS A 186 -21.65 3.21 -2.44
N ARG A 187 -21.85 3.96 -3.52
CA ARG A 187 -22.91 4.98 -3.64
C ARG A 187 -24.25 4.43 -4.12
N VAL A 188 -24.32 3.20 -4.62
CA VAL A 188 -25.54 2.61 -5.21
C VAL A 188 -26.49 2.02 -4.15
N HIS A 189 -26.08 1.90 -2.88
CA HIS A 189 -26.95 1.35 -1.82
C HIS A 189 -27.53 2.38 -0.85
N LEU A 190 -27.31 3.67 -1.06
CA LEU A 190 -28.01 4.73 -0.34
C LEU A 190 -29.12 5.37 -1.23
N GLY A 191 -29.78 4.56 -2.05
CA GLY A 191 -31.00 4.95 -2.74
C GLY A 191 -32.07 5.24 -1.69
N HIS A 192 -32.45 6.50 -1.67
CA HIS A 192 -33.60 7.14 -1.06
C HIS A 192 -34.69 6.18 -0.60
N TRP A 193 -34.77 5.95 0.69
CA TRP A 193 -35.87 5.24 1.33
C TRP A 193 -37.00 6.25 1.57
N SER A 194 -37.76 6.57 0.51
CA SER A 194 -39.08 7.20 0.66
C SER A 194 -40.08 6.11 1.00
N GLY A 195 -40.69 6.26 2.18
CA GLY A 195 -41.62 5.29 2.73
C GLY A 195 -42.79 4.93 1.81
N HIS A 196 -43.17 3.72 1.90
CA HIS A 196 -44.49 3.06 1.90
C HIS A 196 -44.43 1.69 1.30
N ARG A 197 -44.95 0.71 2.12
CA ARG A 197 -45.27 -0.68 1.85
C ARG A 197 -44.14 -1.68 2.08
N ARG A 198 -44.41 -2.57 3.04
CA ARG A 198 -43.63 -3.78 3.35
C ARG A 198 -43.57 -4.70 2.11
N PRO A 199 -42.40 -5.04 1.58
CA PRO A 199 -42.29 -6.09 0.58
C PRO A 199 -42.22 -7.46 1.26
N HIS A 200 -42.96 -8.41 0.72
CA HIS A 200 -42.83 -9.82 0.97
C HIS A 200 -41.38 -10.26 0.73
N TRP A 201 -40.78 -10.92 1.72
CA TRP A 201 -39.44 -11.47 1.62
C TRP A 201 -39.41 -12.67 0.67
N HIS A 202 -39.11 -12.48 -0.59
CA HIS A 202 -38.62 -13.55 -1.44
C HIS A 202 -37.16 -13.84 -1.06
N ARG A 203 -36.90 -15.04 -0.51
CA ARG A 203 -35.54 -15.55 -0.31
C ARG A 203 -34.79 -15.52 -1.65
N PRO A 204 -33.70 -14.79 -1.83
CA PRO A 204 -32.91 -14.89 -3.04
C PRO A 204 -32.27 -16.29 -3.12
N SER A 205 -32.43 -16.94 -4.26
CA SER A 205 -31.88 -18.23 -4.58
C SER A 205 -30.35 -18.24 -4.42
N ARG A 206 -29.80 -19.34 -3.88
CA ARG A 206 -28.39 -19.55 -3.51
C ARG A 206 -27.38 -19.60 -4.67
N ARG A 207 -27.72 -19.17 -5.87
CA ARG A 207 -26.84 -19.29 -7.05
C ARG A 207 -26.46 -17.92 -7.57
N HIS A 208 -25.47 -17.29 -7.04
CA HIS A 208 -24.57 -16.24 -7.57
C HIS A 208 -23.99 -15.37 -6.47
N ARG A 209 -23.35 -15.98 -5.48
CA ARG A 209 -22.39 -15.24 -4.64
C ARG A 209 -21.04 -15.29 -5.33
N GLY A 210 -20.82 -14.39 -6.27
CA GLY A 210 -19.53 -14.19 -6.89
C GLY A 210 -18.49 -13.84 -5.83
N ARG A 211 -17.37 -14.57 -5.84
CA ARG A 211 -16.20 -14.39 -4.93
C ARG A 211 -15.64 -12.97 -4.84
N ARG A 212 -16.08 -12.05 -5.72
CA ARG A 212 -15.61 -10.65 -5.79
C ARG A 212 -16.17 -9.75 -4.69
N HIS A 213 -17.35 -10.00 -4.16
CA HIS A 213 -17.95 -9.15 -3.12
C HIS A 213 -17.28 -9.30 -1.74
N GLY A 214 -16.68 -10.45 -1.44
CA GLY A 214 -16.02 -10.70 -0.15
C GLY A 214 -14.78 -9.84 0.08
N ILE A 215 -13.93 -9.65 -0.95
CA ILE A 215 -12.66 -8.94 -0.83
C ILE A 215 -12.90 -7.44 -0.64
N CYS A 216 -13.82 -6.83 -1.38
CA CYS A 216 -14.11 -5.40 -1.28
C CYS A 216 -14.68 -5.00 0.07
N TRP A 217 -15.51 -5.84 0.66
CA TRP A 217 -16.06 -5.58 2.00
C TRP A 217 -14.97 -5.54 3.08
N TRP A 218 -13.99 -6.46 3.02
CA TRP A 218 -12.87 -6.52 3.96
C TRP A 218 -11.88 -5.36 3.82
N ILE A 219 -11.64 -4.91 2.59
CA ILE A 219 -10.67 -3.85 2.28
C ILE A 219 -11.24 -2.46 2.57
N SER A 220 -12.55 -2.28 2.43
CA SER A 220 -13.20 -0.96 2.48
C SER A 220 -13.95 -0.68 3.77
N SER A 221 -14.03 -1.61 4.72
CA SER A 221 -14.65 -1.33 6.01
C SER A 221 -13.72 -0.41 6.82
N PRO A 222 -14.18 0.78 7.23
CA PRO A 222 -13.39 1.68 8.09
C PRO A 222 -13.02 0.98 9.42
N PRO A 223 -11.94 1.43 10.06
CA PRO A 223 -11.52 0.93 11.36
C PRO A 223 -12.56 1.16 12.45
#